data_91d3148a39730da0842b465724e5126f
#
_entry.id   91d3148a39730da0842b465724e5126f
#
_cell.length_a   1.000
_cell.length_b   1.000
_cell.length_c   1.000
_cell.angle_alpha   90.00
_cell.angle_beta   90.00
_cell.angle_gamma   90.00
#
_symmetry.space_group_name_H-M   'P 1'
#
loop_
_entity.id
_entity.type
_entity.pdbx_description
1 polymer ?
#
loop_
_entity_poly.entity_id
_entity_poly.type
_entity_poly.pdbx_seq_one_letter_code
_entity_poly.pdbx_strand_id
1 'polypeptide(L)'
;FFFKQKTAYEIRPRDWSSDVCSSDLEIVLDTETTGLDPGAGHRVVEVGCIELVNMVATGNSLQLYLNPEMPMPTAAQEVHGLTDAFLADKPLFADKAEEFLKFIGDAQLVIHNAQFDLGFLNAELERLKLPKIGNPYVDTVSMARRKFPGQRASLDALCERFDIDNSNRTKHGALLDAELLAEVYLELSGGRQRDLGLAPEIAARQASALTPARAVRPRSE
;
A
#
# COMPACT_ATOMS: atom_id res chain seq x y z
N PHE A 1 4.25 24.30 42.77
CA PHE A 1 4.37 23.52 41.51
C PHE A 1 3.53 24.24 40.46
N PHE A 2 4.18 24.94 39.51
CA PHE A 2 3.50 25.57 38.39
C PHE A 2 3.52 24.60 37.20
N PHE A 3 2.35 24.12 36.79
CA PHE A 3 2.19 23.45 35.51
C PHE A 3 2.23 24.51 34.40
N LYS A 4 3.28 24.49 33.60
CA LYS A 4 3.40 25.32 32.38
C LYS A 4 2.53 24.67 31.30
N GLN A 5 1.36 25.26 31.00
CA GLN A 5 0.56 24.86 29.85
C GLN A 5 1.35 25.17 28.59
N LYS A 6 1.55 24.17 27.73
CA LYS A 6 2.14 24.34 26.40
C LYS A 6 1.17 25.14 25.54
N THR A 7 1.68 26.19 24.89
CA THR A 7 0.91 26.99 23.95
C THR A 7 0.76 26.26 22.61
N ALA A 8 -0.31 26.56 21.87
CA ALA A 8 -0.68 25.91 20.59
C ALA A 8 0.42 25.95 19.49
N TYR A 9 1.46 26.77 19.67
CA TYR A 9 2.60 26.88 18.75
C TYR A 9 3.72 25.84 18.98
N GLU A 10 3.67 25.06 20.06
CA GLU A 10 4.68 24.04 20.37
C GLU A 10 4.25 22.63 19.89
N ILE A 11 3.07 22.50 19.31
CA ILE A 11 2.59 21.24 18.75
C ILE A 11 3.16 21.13 17.33
N ARG A 12 4.17 20.25 17.17
CA ARG A 12 4.71 19.95 15.83
C ARG A 12 3.64 19.24 15.00
N PRO A 13 3.60 19.43 13.65
CA PRO A 13 2.60 18.78 12.77
C PRO A 13 2.51 17.25 12.90
N ARG A 14 3.50 16.62 13.55
CA ARG A 14 3.56 15.16 13.81
C ARG A 14 2.80 14.70 15.04
N ASP A 15 2.37 15.60 15.92
CA ASP A 15 1.65 15.22 17.16
C ASP A 15 0.17 14.86 16.92
N TRP A 16 -0.34 15.08 15.70
CA TRP A 16 -1.70 14.65 15.30
C TRP A 16 -1.76 13.18 14.87
N SER A 17 -0.63 12.55 14.60
CA SER A 17 -0.57 11.12 14.22
C SER A 17 -0.53 10.17 15.43
N SER A 18 -0.41 10.69 16.66
CA SER A 18 -0.35 9.87 17.87
C SER A 18 -1.69 9.28 18.30
N ASP A 19 -2.81 9.71 17.71
CA ASP A 19 -4.15 9.16 17.99
C ASP A 19 -4.60 8.10 16.97
N VAL A 20 -3.82 7.86 15.90
CA VAL A 20 -4.02 6.71 15.01
C VAL A 20 -3.51 5.48 15.78
N CYS A 21 -4.43 4.59 16.15
CA CYS A 21 -4.05 3.29 16.70
C CYS A 21 -3.05 2.65 15.74
N SER A 22 -1.92 2.16 16.24
CA SER A 22 -0.88 1.51 15.40
C SER A 22 -1.41 0.34 14.57
N SER A 23 -2.63 -0.15 14.88
CA SER A 23 -3.37 -1.16 14.13
C SER A 23 -3.96 -0.65 12.80
N ASP A 24 -4.04 0.68 12.59
CA ASP A 24 -4.70 1.28 11.43
C ASP A 24 -3.69 1.81 10.40
N LEU A 25 -2.39 1.80 10.75
CA LEU A 25 -1.29 2.23 9.90
C LEU A 25 -0.70 1.02 9.17
N GLU A 26 -0.71 1.06 7.85
CA GLU A 26 -0.18 0.02 7.00
C GLU A 26 0.78 0.63 5.98
N ILE A 27 1.82 -0.10 5.61
CA ILE A 27 2.75 0.27 4.55
C ILE A 27 2.68 -0.78 3.45
N VAL A 28 2.20 -0.38 2.29
CA VAL A 28 2.32 -1.19 1.06
C VAL A 28 3.74 -1.06 0.56
N LEU A 29 4.39 -2.19 0.29
CA LEU A 29 5.80 -2.24 -0.07
C LEU A 29 6.01 -3.16 -1.26
N ASP A 30 6.90 -2.74 -2.16
CA ASP A 30 7.41 -3.53 -3.26
C ASP A 30 8.89 -3.22 -3.51
N THR A 31 9.65 -4.15 -4.11
CA THR A 31 11.06 -3.98 -4.40
C THR A 31 11.43 -4.45 -5.80
N GLU A 32 12.37 -3.73 -6.46
CA GLU A 32 13.07 -4.22 -7.64
C GLU A 32 14.49 -4.67 -7.26
N THR A 33 14.97 -5.70 -7.94
CA THR A 33 16.21 -6.37 -7.57
C THR A 33 17.05 -6.75 -8.79
N THR A 34 18.34 -7.02 -8.59
CA THR A 34 19.23 -7.50 -9.66
C THR A 34 19.01 -8.97 -10.02
N GLY A 35 18.08 -9.67 -9.35
CA GLY A 35 17.80 -11.08 -9.62
C GLY A 35 16.86 -11.70 -8.59
N LEU A 36 16.81 -13.02 -8.49
CA LEU A 36 15.74 -13.71 -7.76
C LEU A 36 16.16 -14.22 -6.37
N ASP A 37 17.46 -14.25 -6.06
CA ASP A 37 17.96 -14.86 -4.82
C ASP A 37 19.03 -13.98 -4.17
N PRO A 38 18.75 -13.39 -2.98
CA PRO A 38 19.73 -12.60 -2.25
C PRO A 38 20.93 -13.44 -1.77
N GLY A 39 20.76 -14.76 -1.58
CA GLY A 39 21.82 -15.69 -1.24
C GLY A 39 22.84 -15.89 -2.37
N ALA A 40 22.43 -15.70 -3.62
CA ALA A 40 23.31 -15.69 -4.79
C ALA A 40 24.08 -14.36 -4.97
N GLY A 41 23.90 -13.41 -4.06
CA GLY A 41 24.58 -12.11 -4.08
C GLY A 41 23.80 -11.01 -4.79
N HIS A 42 22.57 -11.27 -5.23
CA HIS A 42 21.72 -10.23 -5.80
C HIS A 42 21.32 -9.16 -4.78
N ARG A 43 21.02 -7.97 -5.25
CA ARG A 43 20.86 -6.75 -4.46
C ARG A 43 19.52 -6.08 -4.77
N VAL A 44 19.02 -5.29 -3.83
CA VAL A 44 17.88 -4.37 -4.04
C VAL A 44 18.35 -3.15 -4.85
N VAL A 45 17.58 -2.72 -5.83
CA VAL A 45 17.84 -1.55 -6.68
C VAL A 45 16.77 -0.48 -6.61
N GLU A 46 15.55 -0.85 -6.23
CA GLU A 46 14.47 0.09 -5.93
C GLU A 46 13.65 -0.41 -4.75
N VAL A 47 13.19 0.51 -3.91
CA VAL A 47 12.19 0.26 -2.86
C VAL A 47 11.07 1.27 -3.05
N GLY A 48 9.84 0.81 -3.15
CA GLY A 48 8.64 1.62 -3.20
C GLY A 48 7.76 1.35 -1.99
N CYS A 49 7.33 2.40 -1.28
CA CYS A 49 6.42 2.28 -0.14
C CYS A 49 5.31 3.32 -0.22
N ILE A 50 4.09 2.91 0.09
CA ILE A 50 2.89 3.76 0.20
C ILE A 50 2.32 3.62 1.60
N GLU A 51 2.07 4.74 2.26
CA GLU A 51 1.42 4.76 3.56
C GLU A 51 -0.10 4.73 3.41
N LEU A 52 -0.74 3.81 4.12
CA LEU A 52 -2.19 3.72 4.24
C LEU A 52 -2.61 3.93 5.69
N VAL A 53 -3.75 4.61 5.88
CA VAL A 53 -4.47 4.67 7.15
C VAL A 53 -5.90 4.20 6.87
N ASN A 54 -6.34 3.17 7.58
CA ASN A 54 -7.65 2.54 7.32
C ASN A 54 -7.81 2.15 5.83
N MET A 55 -6.78 1.57 5.22
CA MET A 55 -6.72 1.16 3.80
C MET A 55 -6.85 2.32 2.80
N VAL A 56 -6.70 3.56 3.22
CA VAL A 56 -6.74 4.75 2.35
C VAL A 56 -5.35 5.38 2.30
N ALA A 57 -4.85 5.63 1.08
CA ALA A 57 -3.55 6.28 0.91
C ALA A 57 -3.56 7.70 1.50
N THR A 58 -2.56 7.98 2.34
CA THR A 58 -2.41 9.29 3.00
C THR A 58 -1.76 10.33 2.10
N GLY A 59 -1.13 9.88 1.01
CA GLY A 59 -0.26 10.69 0.15
C GLY A 59 1.22 10.65 0.55
N ASN A 60 1.55 10.04 1.71
CA ASN A 60 2.94 9.80 2.07
C ASN A 60 3.47 8.58 1.32
N SER A 61 4.61 8.72 0.68
CA SER A 61 5.29 7.65 -0.03
C SER A 61 6.80 7.75 0.13
N LEU A 62 7.48 6.63 -0.06
CA LEU A 62 8.93 6.56 -0.11
C LEU A 62 9.34 5.83 -1.38
N GLN A 63 10.22 6.45 -2.18
CA GLN A 63 10.86 5.80 -3.32
C GLN A 63 12.37 5.95 -3.20
N LEU A 64 13.07 4.84 -3.20
CA LEU A 64 14.53 4.80 -3.10
C LEU A 64 15.09 4.05 -4.31
N TYR A 65 15.92 4.72 -5.10
CA TYR A 65 16.78 4.07 -6.08
C TYR A 65 18.15 3.85 -5.46
N LEU A 66 18.71 2.67 -5.65
CA LEU A 66 19.89 2.19 -4.94
C LEU A 66 20.94 1.66 -5.90
N ASN A 67 22.19 2.03 -5.67
CA ASN A 67 23.31 1.45 -6.40
C ASN A 67 23.60 0.04 -5.85
N PRO A 68 23.48 -1.02 -6.65
CA PRO A 68 23.71 -2.40 -6.18
C PRO A 68 25.18 -2.76 -6.04
N GLU A 69 26.13 -1.90 -6.42
CA GLU A 69 27.57 -2.16 -6.46
C GLU A 69 27.95 -3.41 -7.28
N MET A 70 27.12 -3.76 -8.26
CA MET A 70 27.35 -4.86 -9.19
C MET A 70 26.72 -4.54 -10.55
N PRO A 71 27.19 -5.14 -11.64
CA PRO A 71 26.56 -4.98 -12.95
C PRO A 71 25.10 -5.46 -12.94
N MET A 72 24.23 -4.73 -13.63
CA MET A 72 22.82 -5.10 -13.77
C MET A 72 22.68 -6.27 -14.77
N PRO A 73 22.14 -7.42 -14.33
CA PRO A 73 21.84 -8.52 -15.24
C PRO A 73 20.79 -8.10 -16.26
N THR A 74 20.99 -8.45 -17.54
CA THR A 74 20.09 -8.09 -18.63
C THR A 74 18.65 -8.53 -18.37
N ALA A 75 18.46 -9.73 -17.80
CA ALA A 75 17.12 -10.23 -17.50
C ALA A 75 16.38 -9.37 -16.47
N ALA A 76 17.05 -8.84 -15.45
CA ALA A 76 16.47 -7.92 -14.49
C ALA A 76 16.14 -6.56 -15.13
N GLN A 77 17.09 -6.02 -15.91
CA GLN A 77 16.89 -4.77 -16.64
C GLN A 77 15.72 -4.84 -17.64
N GLU A 78 15.48 -5.99 -18.27
CA GLU A 78 14.33 -6.16 -19.17
C GLU A 78 13.00 -6.06 -18.41
N VAL A 79 12.95 -6.47 -17.15
CA VAL A 79 11.75 -6.42 -16.28
C VAL A 79 11.48 -4.99 -15.83
N HIS A 80 12.40 -4.37 -15.09
CA HIS A 80 12.17 -3.07 -14.43
C HIS A 80 12.75 -1.88 -15.18
N GLY A 81 13.62 -2.08 -16.19
CA GLY A 81 14.17 -1.02 -17.02
C GLY A 81 15.30 -0.20 -16.42
N LEU A 82 15.69 -0.45 -15.15
CA LEU A 82 16.78 0.27 -14.50
C LEU A 82 18.13 -0.17 -15.07
N THR A 83 18.96 0.79 -15.48
CA THR A 83 20.26 0.54 -16.09
C THR A 83 21.41 0.82 -15.12
N ASP A 84 22.59 0.23 -15.38
CA ASP A 84 23.80 0.55 -14.63
C ASP A 84 24.09 2.06 -14.63
N ALA A 85 23.92 2.72 -15.78
CA ALA A 85 24.15 4.15 -15.91
C ALA A 85 23.22 4.99 -15.03
N PHE A 86 21.96 4.57 -14.90
CA PHE A 86 20.99 5.24 -14.03
C PHE A 86 21.30 5.03 -12.55
N LEU A 87 21.77 3.85 -12.18
CA LEU A 87 22.00 3.49 -10.77
C LEU A 87 23.39 3.89 -10.28
N ALA A 88 24.34 4.23 -11.16
CA ALA A 88 25.72 4.52 -10.82
C ALA A 88 25.88 5.68 -9.81
N ASP A 89 25.03 6.69 -9.88
CA ASP A 89 25.04 7.88 -9.03
C ASP A 89 24.06 7.79 -7.83
N LYS A 90 23.34 6.68 -7.69
CA LYS A 90 22.38 6.50 -6.60
C LYS A 90 23.10 6.12 -5.30
N PRO A 91 22.50 6.45 -4.13
CA PRO A 91 23.05 6.05 -2.83
C PRO A 91 23.09 4.53 -2.69
N LEU A 92 23.92 4.05 -1.79
CA LEU A 92 23.91 2.64 -1.37
C LEU A 92 22.70 2.37 -0.45
N PHE A 93 22.30 1.10 -0.32
CA PHE A 93 21.30 0.72 0.69
C PHE A 93 21.73 1.16 2.11
N ALA A 94 23.01 1.10 2.41
CA ALA A 94 23.57 1.54 3.69
C ALA A 94 23.25 2.99 4.02
N ASP A 95 23.26 3.87 3.03
CA ASP A 95 23.00 5.30 3.20
C ASP A 95 21.52 5.60 3.42
N LYS A 96 20.64 4.67 3.05
CA LYS A 96 19.18 4.83 3.06
C LYS A 96 18.46 3.90 4.04
N ALA A 97 19.16 2.97 4.68
CA ALA A 97 18.58 2.00 5.58
C ALA A 97 17.82 2.65 6.76
N GLU A 98 18.38 3.72 7.36
CA GLU A 98 17.72 4.44 8.44
C GLU A 98 16.43 5.15 7.99
N GLU A 99 16.46 5.78 6.82
CA GLU A 99 15.29 6.44 6.21
C GLU A 99 14.18 5.43 5.95
N PHE A 100 14.52 4.28 5.36
CA PHE A 100 13.61 3.19 5.11
C PHE A 100 13.01 2.62 6.40
N LEU A 101 13.85 2.25 7.38
CA LEU A 101 13.39 1.70 8.66
C LEU A 101 12.51 2.67 9.43
N LYS A 102 12.82 3.98 9.37
CA LYS A 102 12.00 5.02 9.98
C LYS A 102 10.65 5.17 9.29
N PHE A 103 10.59 4.99 7.95
CA PHE A 103 9.35 5.09 7.20
C PHE A 103 8.40 3.94 7.54
N ILE A 104 8.91 2.70 7.56
CA ILE A 104 8.07 1.54 7.89
C ILE A 104 7.69 1.47 9.38
N GLY A 105 8.51 2.03 10.29
CA GLY A 105 8.27 2.04 11.74
C GLY A 105 7.82 0.68 12.26
N ASP A 106 6.74 0.68 13.05
CA ASP A 106 6.09 -0.54 13.57
C ASP A 106 4.81 -0.90 12.79
N ALA A 107 4.59 -0.29 11.61
CA ALA A 107 3.39 -0.49 10.81
C ALA A 107 3.28 -1.94 10.28
N GLN A 108 2.05 -2.39 10.02
CA GLN A 108 1.83 -3.61 9.27
C GLN A 108 2.28 -3.44 7.82
N LEU A 109 3.06 -4.38 7.29
CA LEU A 109 3.48 -4.35 5.90
C LEU A 109 2.48 -5.11 5.02
N VAL A 110 2.18 -4.57 3.84
CA VAL A 110 1.34 -5.20 2.81
C VAL A 110 2.21 -5.43 1.58
N ILE A 111 2.44 -6.70 1.23
CA ILE A 111 3.43 -7.07 0.22
C ILE A 111 2.86 -8.15 -0.69
N HIS A 112 3.23 -8.12 -1.97
CA HIS A 112 2.80 -9.12 -2.96
C HIS A 112 3.88 -10.20 -3.12
N ASN A 113 3.70 -11.39 -2.53
CA ASN A 113 4.72 -12.43 -2.36
C ASN A 113 5.81 -12.01 -1.35
N ALA A 114 5.38 -11.69 -0.15
CA ALA A 114 6.17 -11.06 0.91
C ALA A 114 7.54 -11.73 1.22
N GLN A 115 7.66 -13.03 1.01
CA GLN A 115 8.92 -13.74 1.26
C GLN A 115 10.05 -13.27 0.35
N PHE A 116 9.73 -12.84 -0.87
CA PHE A 116 10.71 -12.31 -1.82
C PHE A 116 11.30 -11.00 -1.32
N ASP A 117 10.47 -9.99 -1.11
CA ASP A 117 10.91 -8.64 -0.70
C ASP A 117 11.57 -8.64 0.67
N LEU A 118 10.94 -9.28 1.65
CA LEU A 118 11.50 -9.41 2.99
C LEU A 118 12.82 -10.20 2.99
N GLY A 119 12.97 -11.18 2.10
CA GLY A 119 14.22 -11.92 1.91
C GLY A 119 15.36 -10.99 1.47
N PHE A 120 15.13 -10.16 0.47
CA PHE A 120 16.09 -9.19 -0.04
C PHE A 120 16.40 -8.08 0.97
N LEU A 121 15.37 -7.44 1.52
CA LEU A 121 15.57 -6.37 2.51
C LEU A 121 16.30 -6.86 3.76
N ASN A 122 15.97 -8.05 4.25
CA ASN A 122 16.65 -8.63 5.39
C ASN A 122 18.10 -9.01 5.07
N ALA A 123 18.41 -9.43 3.84
CA ALA A 123 19.79 -9.68 3.42
C ALA A 123 20.62 -8.38 3.36
N GLU A 124 20.02 -7.28 2.89
CA GLU A 124 20.67 -5.96 2.93
C GLU A 124 20.92 -5.49 4.37
N LEU A 125 19.94 -5.64 5.27
CA LEU A 125 20.08 -5.28 6.68
C LEU A 125 21.13 -6.15 7.38
N GLU A 126 21.21 -7.45 7.08
CA GLU A 126 22.21 -8.37 7.63
C GLU A 126 23.64 -7.99 7.23
N ARG A 127 23.84 -7.53 5.97
CA ARG A 127 25.14 -6.98 5.53
C ARG A 127 25.59 -5.78 6.37
N LEU A 128 24.61 -4.98 6.83
CA LEU A 128 24.85 -3.82 7.70
C LEU A 128 24.91 -4.19 9.20
N LYS A 129 24.71 -5.46 9.56
CA LYS A 129 24.60 -5.94 10.94
C LYS A 129 23.45 -5.28 11.71
N LEU A 130 22.38 -4.90 10.98
CA LEU A 130 21.15 -4.38 11.54
C LEU A 130 20.14 -5.51 11.81
N PRO A 131 19.21 -5.32 12.75
CA PRO A 131 18.14 -6.29 13.00
C PRO A 131 17.28 -6.51 11.75
N LYS A 132 16.76 -7.72 11.58
CA LYS A 132 15.77 -8.04 10.54
C LYS A 132 14.46 -7.30 10.80
N ILE A 133 13.71 -7.07 9.73
CA ILE A 133 12.36 -6.52 9.79
C ILE A 133 11.49 -7.46 10.63
N GLY A 134 10.93 -6.93 11.72
CA GLY A 134 10.06 -7.66 12.65
C GLY A 134 8.58 -7.29 12.53
N ASN A 135 8.24 -6.43 11.62
CA ASN A 135 6.87 -5.95 11.39
C ASN A 135 5.92 -7.11 11.06
N PRO A 136 4.67 -7.08 11.56
CA PRO A 136 3.63 -7.95 11.03
C PRO A 136 3.44 -7.66 9.54
N TYR A 137 3.08 -8.68 8.76
CA TYR A 137 2.85 -8.48 7.33
C TYR A 137 1.65 -9.27 6.80
N VAL A 138 1.07 -8.75 5.74
CA VAL A 138 0.05 -9.38 4.93
C VAL A 138 0.65 -9.71 3.57
N ASP A 139 0.59 -10.99 3.19
CA ASP A 139 0.94 -11.45 1.84
C ASP A 139 -0.32 -11.50 0.97
N THR A 140 -0.42 -10.60 0.02
CA THR A 140 -1.60 -10.46 -0.84
C THR A 140 -1.75 -11.62 -1.83
N VAL A 141 -0.67 -12.32 -2.21
CA VAL A 141 -0.74 -13.57 -2.99
C VAL A 141 -1.48 -14.64 -2.20
N SER A 142 -1.14 -14.79 -0.92
CA SER A 142 -1.80 -15.72 -0.01
C SER A 142 -3.27 -15.36 0.22
N MET A 143 -3.59 -14.05 0.33
CA MET A 143 -4.99 -13.57 0.39
C MET A 143 -5.76 -13.93 -0.89
N ALA A 144 -5.19 -13.62 -2.06
CA ALA A 144 -5.82 -13.87 -3.35
C ALA A 144 -6.08 -15.36 -3.58
N ARG A 145 -5.12 -16.23 -3.26
CA ARG A 145 -5.27 -17.68 -3.38
C ARG A 145 -6.36 -18.24 -2.47
N ARG A 146 -6.55 -17.67 -1.26
CA ARG A 146 -7.65 -18.07 -0.37
C ARG A 146 -9.00 -17.59 -0.90
N LYS A 147 -9.07 -16.36 -1.42
CA LYS A 147 -10.32 -15.75 -1.93
C LYS A 147 -10.73 -16.34 -3.29
N PHE A 148 -9.76 -16.70 -4.13
CA PHE A 148 -9.96 -17.20 -5.50
C PHE A 148 -9.14 -18.49 -5.76
N PRO A 149 -9.51 -19.63 -5.19
CA PRO A 149 -8.77 -20.87 -5.35
C PRO A 149 -8.62 -21.27 -6.83
N GLY A 150 -7.40 -21.65 -7.22
CA GLY A 150 -7.11 -22.09 -8.59
C GLY A 150 -6.97 -20.98 -9.64
N GLN A 151 -7.13 -19.72 -9.26
CA GLN A 151 -6.98 -18.56 -10.15
C GLN A 151 -5.56 -17.99 -10.13
N ARG A 152 -5.19 -17.25 -11.19
CA ARG A 152 -3.93 -16.50 -11.22
C ARG A 152 -3.95 -15.44 -10.13
N ALA A 153 -2.83 -15.28 -9.42
CA ALA A 153 -2.67 -14.35 -8.31
C ALA A 153 -1.48 -13.39 -8.52
N SER A 154 -1.02 -13.18 -9.76
CA SER A 154 -0.08 -12.11 -10.07
C SER A 154 -0.76 -10.75 -9.95
N LEU A 155 0.01 -9.69 -9.71
CA LEU A 155 -0.50 -8.33 -9.57
C LEU A 155 -1.34 -7.93 -10.80
N ASP A 156 -0.83 -8.17 -12.02
CA ASP A 156 -1.57 -7.91 -13.27
C ASP A 156 -2.90 -8.68 -13.33
N ALA A 157 -2.90 -9.96 -12.96
CA ALA A 157 -4.13 -10.75 -12.98
C ALA A 157 -5.17 -10.27 -11.94
N LEU A 158 -4.71 -9.68 -10.84
CA LEU A 158 -5.59 -9.09 -9.83
C LEU A 158 -6.08 -7.71 -10.28
N CYS A 159 -5.24 -6.88 -10.91
CA CYS A 159 -5.66 -5.63 -11.53
C CYS A 159 -6.74 -5.88 -12.60
N GLU A 160 -6.50 -6.84 -13.52
CA GLU A 160 -7.51 -7.26 -14.52
C GLU A 160 -8.83 -7.70 -13.87
N ARG A 161 -8.76 -8.49 -12.79
CA ARG A 161 -9.94 -8.99 -12.09
C ARG A 161 -10.78 -7.91 -11.43
N PHE A 162 -10.13 -6.91 -10.86
CA PHE A 162 -10.77 -5.84 -10.11
C PHE A 162 -11.03 -4.58 -10.94
N ASP A 163 -10.73 -4.62 -12.24
CA ASP A 163 -10.87 -3.48 -13.16
C ASP A 163 -10.04 -2.27 -12.72
N ILE A 164 -8.82 -2.55 -12.23
CA ILE A 164 -7.83 -1.55 -11.85
C ILE A 164 -6.98 -1.23 -13.07
N ASP A 165 -6.89 0.06 -13.43
CA ASP A 165 -6.12 0.52 -14.58
C ASP A 165 -4.61 0.40 -14.33
N ASN A 166 -3.96 -0.55 -14.98
CA ASN A 166 -2.52 -0.74 -15.00
C ASN A 166 -1.87 -0.39 -16.35
N SER A 167 -2.54 0.39 -17.20
CA SER A 167 -2.07 0.74 -18.54
C SER A 167 -0.74 1.52 -18.54
N ASN A 168 -0.44 2.24 -17.48
CA ASN A 168 0.81 2.96 -17.28
C ASN A 168 1.99 2.06 -16.89
N ARG A 169 1.75 0.78 -16.56
CA ARG A 169 2.76 -0.20 -16.17
C ARG A 169 3.43 -0.82 -17.38
N THR A 170 4.24 -0.05 -18.09
CA THR A 170 5.01 -0.56 -19.24
C THR A 170 6.25 -1.36 -18.82
N LYS A 171 6.76 -1.10 -17.64
CA LYS A 171 7.84 -1.79 -16.94
C LYS A 171 7.44 -1.92 -15.47
N HIS A 172 8.04 -2.86 -14.77
CA HIS A 172 7.93 -2.93 -13.32
C HIS A 172 8.65 -1.74 -12.68
N GLY A 173 8.10 -1.21 -11.61
CA GLY A 173 8.69 -0.15 -10.82
C GLY A 173 8.10 -0.20 -9.43
N ALA A 174 8.95 -0.27 -8.39
CA ALA A 174 8.52 -0.59 -7.04
C ALA A 174 7.46 0.38 -6.49
N LEU A 175 7.56 1.68 -6.77
CA LEU A 175 6.53 2.62 -6.30
C LEU A 175 5.20 2.44 -7.04
N LEU A 176 5.22 2.28 -8.37
CA LEU A 176 4.01 2.06 -9.17
C LEU A 176 3.34 0.74 -8.79
N ASP A 177 4.14 -0.31 -8.59
CA ASP A 177 3.62 -1.62 -8.18
C ASP A 177 3.03 -1.57 -6.76
N ALA A 178 3.62 -0.79 -5.84
CA ALA A 178 3.04 -0.52 -4.53
C ALA A 178 1.71 0.27 -4.62
N GLU A 179 1.59 1.24 -5.55
CA GLU A 179 0.32 1.97 -5.79
C GLU A 179 -0.78 1.02 -6.27
N LEU A 180 -0.50 0.21 -7.30
CA LEU A 180 -1.44 -0.79 -7.80
C LEU A 180 -1.79 -1.83 -6.74
N LEU A 181 -0.80 -2.24 -5.94
CA LEU A 181 -1.00 -3.17 -4.84
C LEU A 181 -1.91 -2.61 -3.75
N ALA A 182 -1.83 -1.32 -3.45
CA ALA A 182 -2.72 -0.66 -2.49
C ALA A 182 -4.19 -0.78 -2.93
N GLU A 183 -4.48 -0.56 -4.21
CA GLU A 183 -5.83 -0.72 -4.76
C GLU A 183 -6.28 -2.19 -4.75
N VAL A 184 -5.41 -3.10 -5.16
CA VAL A 184 -5.67 -4.56 -5.12
C VAL A 184 -5.93 -5.03 -3.69
N TYR A 185 -5.15 -4.55 -2.72
CA TYR A 185 -5.32 -4.89 -1.32
C TYR A 185 -6.67 -4.44 -0.76
N LEU A 186 -7.11 -3.23 -1.10
CA LEU A 186 -8.43 -2.74 -0.75
C LEU A 186 -9.53 -3.66 -1.28
N GLU A 187 -9.48 -4.07 -2.56
CA GLU A 187 -10.45 -4.96 -3.18
C GLU A 187 -10.40 -6.39 -2.60
N LEU A 188 -9.21 -6.89 -2.27
CA LEU A 188 -9.06 -8.18 -1.58
C LEU A 188 -9.65 -8.15 -0.17
N SER A 189 -9.56 -7.04 0.52
CA SER A 189 -10.07 -6.85 1.89
C SER A 189 -11.58 -6.66 1.98
N GLY A 190 -12.27 -6.48 0.86
CA GLY A 190 -13.74 -6.33 0.82
C GLY A 190 -14.22 -5.27 -0.15
N GLY A 191 -13.29 -4.50 -0.72
CA GLY A 191 -13.53 -3.44 -1.70
C GLY A 191 -14.15 -2.19 -1.08
N ARG A 192 -14.20 -1.13 -1.87
CA ARG A 192 -15.08 0.01 -1.56
C ARG A 192 -16.50 -0.54 -1.53
N GLN A 193 -17.23 -0.34 -0.44
CA GLN A 193 -18.61 -0.76 -0.32
C GLN A 193 -19.36 -0.17 -1.52
N ARG A 194 -19.68 -1.03 -2.51
CA ARG A 194 -20.51 -0.59 -3.64
C ARG A 194 -21.79 -0.07 -3.04
N ASP A 195 -22.16 1.16 -3.38
CA ASP A 195 -23.40 1.78 -2.94
C ASP A 195 -24.52 0.77 -3.20
N LEU A 196 -25.12 0.24 -2.13
CA LEU A 196 -26.12 -0.82 -2.21
C LEU A 196 -27.44 -0.33 -2.85
N GLY A 197 -27.45 0.86 -3.42
CA GLY A 197 -28.62 1.38 -4.16
C GLY A 197 -29.91 1.50 -3.34
N LEU A 198 -29.81 1.38 -2.00
CA LEU A 198 -30.96 1.41 -1.10
C LEU A 198 -31.45 2.84 -0.78
N ALA A 199 -30.63 3.84 -1.09
CA ALA A 199 -30.99 5.25 -0.86
C ALA A 199 -32.25 5.71 -1.61
N PRO A 200 -32.52 5.34 -2.90
CA PRO A 200 -33.75 5.75 -3.58
C PRO A 200 -35.01 5.06 -3.08
N GLU A 201 -34.92 3.82 -2.59
CA GLU A 201 -36.14 3.12 -2.11
C GLU A 201 -36.65 3.63 -0.77
N ILE A 202 -35.76 4.02 0.14
CA ILE A 202 -36.15 4.58 1.45
C ILE A 202 -36.81 5.96 1.24
N ALA A 203 -36.24 6.79 0.36
CA ALA A 203 -36.81 8.10 0.02
C ALA A 203 -38.17 7.97 -0.68
N ALA A 204 -38.36 7.00 -1.58
CA ALA A 204 -39.62 6.73 -2.26
C ALA A 204 -40.69 6.19 -1.30
N ARG A 205 -40.37 5.34 -0.35
CA ARG A 205 -41.30 4.87 0.68
C ARG A 205 -41.74 5.97 1.65
N GLN A 206 -40.84 6.88 2.01
CA GLN A 206 -41.17 8.02 2.87
C GLN A 206 -42.04 9.05 2.15
N ALA A 207 -41.84 9.29 0.85
CA ALA A 207 -42.67 10.18 0.04
C ALA A 207 -44.11 9.64 -0.18
N SER A 208 -44.29 8.32 -0.30
CA SER A 208 -45.63 7.71 -0.46
C SER A 208 -46.46 7.67 0.85
N ALA A 209 -45.80 7.82 2.01
CA ALA A 209 -46.47 7.84 3.31
C ALA A 209 -47.06 9.21 3.70
N LEU A 210 -46.77 10.28 2.92
CA LEU A 210 -47.20 11.65 3.18
C LEU A 210 -48.38 12.10 2.31
N THR A 211 -49.13 11.18 1.71
CA THR A 211 -50.36 11.56 0.94
C THR A 211 -51.48 11.96 1.93
N PRO A 212 -51.97 13.20 1.92
CA PRO A 212 -52.99 13.63 2.87
C PRO A 212 -54.32 12.94 2.60
N ALA A 213 -55.01 12.55 3.66
CA ALA A 213 -56.33 11.93 3.64
C ALA A 213 -57.31 12.77 2.87
N ARG A 214 -58.00 12.12 1.92
CA ARG A 214 -59.05 12.65 1.08
C ARG A 214 -60.18 13.26 1.95
N ALA A 215 -60.41 14.57 1.79
CA ALA A 215 -61.47 15.30 2.46
C ALA A 215 -62.86 14.70 2.15
N VAL A 216 -63.60 14.37 3.21
CA VAL A 216 -64.98 13.91 3.13
C VAL A 216 -65.90 15.11 2.78
N ARG A 217 -66.61 15.02 1.69
CA ARG A 217 -67.64 16.04 1.35
C ARG A 217 -68.88 15.91 2.24
N PRO A 218 -69.41 16.98 2.81
CA PRO A 218 -70.65 16.93 3.54
C PRO A 218 -71.87 16.69 2.58
N ARG A 219 -72.83 15.87 3.01
CA ARG A 219 -74.10 15.68 2.34
C ARG A 219 -74.95 16.92 2.54
N SER A 220 -75.50 17.44 1.42
CA SER A 220 -76.57 18.44 1.44
C SER A 220 -77.96 17.75 1.62
N GLU A 221 -78.67 18.27 2.53
CA GLU A 221 -80.14 18.02 2.65
C GLU A 221 -80.91 18.58 1.46
#